data_4dbc3f5a3354c8c877fa80f59d66d414
#
_entry.id   4dbc3f5a3354c8c877fa80f59d66d414
#
_cell.length_a   1.000
_cell.length_b   1.000
_cell.length_c   1.000
_cell.angle_alpha   90.00
_cell.angle_beta   90.00
_cell.angle_gamma   90.00
#
_symmetry.space_group_name_H-M   'P 1'
#
loop_
_entity.id
_entity.type
_entity.pdbx_description
1 polymer ?
#
loop_
_entity_poly.entity_id
_entity_poly.type
_entity_poly.pdbx_seq_one_letter_code
_entity_poly.pdbx_strand_id
1 'polypeptide(L)'
;SLPEIVVSVTAIRIGAIDLAIGNIFGSNIFNIGILALVDILYTKGPLLLDTSPNHIIPVLGTIIITAIGITGIVFKAEKKWKLALDTVFILIVFVLMMFLLYHKTNIALL
;
A
#
# COMPACT_ATOMS: atom_id res chain seq x y z
N SER A 1 2.13 4.18 10.64
CA SER A 1 1.12 3.12 10.33
C SER A 1 0.38 2.56 11.54
N LEU A 2 0.93 2.69 12.77
CA LEU A 2 0.20 2.23 13.97
C LEU A 2 -1.13 2.97 14.21
N PRO A 3 -1.21 4.31 14.10
CA PRO A 3 -2.47 5.04 14.22
C PRO A 3 -3.51 4.57 13.19
N GLU A 4 -3.11 4.35 11.94
CA GLU A 4 -4.00 3.87 10.88
C GLU A 4 -4.57 2.49 11.20
N ILE A 5 -3.76 1.60 11.78
CA ILE A 5 -4.22 0.28 12.20
C ILE A 5 -5.26 0.41 13.31
N VAL A 6 -4.99 1.22 14.34
CA VAL A 6 -5.89 1.43 15.48
C VAL A 6 -7.22 2.03 15.01
N VAL A 7 -7.18 3.07 14.18
CA VAL A 7 -8.38 3.73 13.64
C VAL A 7 -9.19 2.74 12.80
N SER A 8 -8.54 2.01 11.87
CA SER A 8 -9.22 1.06 10.99
C SER A 8 -9.85 -0.10 11.77
N VAL A 9 -9.14 -0.68 12.74
CA VAL A 9 -9.69 -1.75 13.59
C VAL A 9 -10.86 -1.24 14.42
N THR A 10 -10.76 -0.04 14.99
CA THR A 10 -11.86 0.56 15.77
C THR A 10 -13.07 0.82 14.88
N ALA A 11 -12.87 1.39 13.69
CA ALA A 11 -13.93 1.64 12.72
C ALA A 11 -14.67 0.36 12.33
N ILE A 12 -13.94 -0.73 12.08
CA ILE A 12 -14.55 -2.05 11.79
C ILE A 12 -15.36 -2.56 12.98
N ARG A 13 -14.85 -2.43 14.22
CA ARG A 13 -15.54 -2.89 15.42
C ARG A 13 -16.87 -2.18 15.67
N ILE A 14 -16.98 -0.90 15.30
CA ILE A 14 -18.22 -0.13 15.42
C ILE A 14 -19.10 -0.22 14.17
N GLY A 15 -18.73 -1.04 13.18
CA GLY A 15 -19.48 -1.22 11.94
C GLY A 15 -19.33 -0.11 10.90
N ALA A 16 -18.40 0.82 11.11
CA ALA A 16 -18.13 1.94 10.21
C ALA A 16 -17.06 1.56 9.15
N ILE A 17 -17.39 0.62 8.27
CA ILE A 17 -16.47 0.07 7.27
C ILE A 17 -15.95 1.16 6.33
N ASP A 18 -16.80 2.08 5.90
CA ASP A 18 -16.41 3.19 5.01
C ASP A 18 -15.36 4.08 5.66
N LEU A 19 -15.42 4.26 6.99
CA LEU A 19 -14.41 5.00 7.74
C LEU A 19 -13.06 4.25 7.74
N ALA A 20 -13.07 2.93 7.89
CA ALA A 20 -11.84 2.13 7.83
C ALA A 20 -11.19 2.20 6.45
N ILE A 21 -11.97 2.08 5.39
CA ILE A 21 -11.53 2.20 4.00
C ILE A 21 -10.97 3.61 3.75
N GLY A 22 -11.73 4.64 4.11
CA GLY A 22 -11.34 6.05 3.96
C GLY A 22 -10.03 6.38 4.69
N ASN A 23 -9.82 5.81 5.88
CA ASN A 23 -8.59 5.99 6.66
C ASN A 23 -7.37 5.40 5.94
N ILE A 24 -7.48 4.18 5.38
CA ILE A 24 -6.38 3.51 4.68
C ILE A 24 -6.04 4.23 3.37
N PHE A 25 -7.03 4.51 2.53
CA PHE A 25 -6.78 5.20 1.26
C PHE A 25 -6.39 6.66 1.47
N GLY A 26 -7.01 7.34 2.44
CA GLY A 26 -6.71 8.73 2.76
C GLY A 26 -5.27 8.91 3.25
N SER A 27 -4.76 8.05 4.11
CA SER A 27 -3.38 8.10 4.57
C SER A 27 -2.39 7.84 3.43
N ASN A 28 -2.68 6.92 2.51
CA ASN A 28 -1.84 6.69 1.35
C ASN A 28 -1.79 7.89 0.41
N ILE A 29 -2.93 8.53 0.12
CA ILE A 29 -2.99 9.75 -0.69
C ILE A 29 -2.22 10.89 -0.01
N PHE A 30 -2.37 11.04 1.30
CA PHE A 30 -1.67 12.06 2.07
C PHE A 30 -0.15 11.86 2.01
N ASN A 31 0.34 10.62 2.14
CA ASN A 31 1.77 10.31 2.04
C ASN A 31 2.33 10.63 0.65
N ILE A 32 1.58 10.37 -0.43
CA ILE A 32 1.96 10.76 -1.79
C ILE A 32 1.98 12.29 -1.92
N GLY A 33 1.03 12.99 -1.32
CA GLY A 33 0.99 14.46 -1.28
C GLY A 33 2.22 15.05 -0.58
N ILE A 34 2.62 14.46 0.56
CA ILE A 34 3.85 14.86 1.27
C ILE A 34 5.09 14.63 0.38
N LEU A 35 5.17 13.49 -0.31
CA LEU A 35 6.30 13.21 -1.20
C LEU A 35 6.40 14.25 -2.31
N ALA A 36 5.28 14.61 -2.93
CA ALA A 36 5.23 15.67 -3.95
C ALA A 36 5.67 17.02 -3.39
N LEU A 37 5.23 17.37 -2.18
CA LEU A 37 5.64 18.62 -1.52
C LEU A 37 7.15 18.64 -1.23
N VAL A 38 7.69 17.52 -0.76
CA VAL A 38 9.14 17.38 -0.50
C VAL A 38 9.92 17.49 -1.80
N ASP A 39 9.45 16.90 -2.90
CA ASP A 39 10.11 17.01 -4.21
C ASP A 39 10.19 18.47 -4.71
N ILE A 40 9.12 19.25 -4.52
CA ILE A 40 9.11 20.69 -4.85
C ILE A 40 10.12 21.47 -4.00
N LEU A 41 10.29 21.11 -2.73
CA LEU A 41 11.21 21.76 -1.80
C LEU A 41 12.65 21.28 -1.95
N TYR A 42 12.88 20.18 -2.66
CA TYR A 42 14.20 19.59 -2.84
C TYR A 42 15.00 20.32 -3.91
N THR A 43 15.97 21.11 -3.47
CA THR A 43 16.72 22.04 -4.36
C THR A 43 17.85 21.40 -5.17
N LYS A 44 18.19 20.12 -4.93
CA LYS A 44 19.29 19.42 -5.61
C LYS A 44 18.87 18.75 -6.92
N GLY A 45 17.60 18.79 -7.28
CA GLY A 45 17.02 18.17 -8.48
C GLY A 45 15.81 17.32 -8.15
N PRO A 46 15.23 16.56 -9.10
CA PRO A 46 14.11 15.67 -8.82
C PRO A 46 14.48 14.62 -7.78
N LEU A 47 13.74 14.58 -6.67
CA LEU A 47 14.00 13.69 -5.53
C LEU A 47 14.11 12.21 -5.94
N LEU A 48 13.30 11.80 -6.92
CA LEU A 48 13.26 10.41 -7.39
C LEU A 48 14.52 9.98 -8.15
N LEU A 49 15.35 10.92 -8.65
CA LEU A 49 16.61 10.58 -9.30
C LEU A 49 17.67 10.08 -8.30
N ASP A 50 17.60 10.56 -7.07
CA ASP A 50 18.51 10.16 -5.98
C ASP A 50 18.04 8.91 -5.24
N THR A 51 16.91 8.31 -5.66
CA THR A 51 16.36 7.11 -5.03
C THR A 51 16.88 5.83 -5.67
N SER A 52 17.02 4.78 -4.85
CA SER A 52 17.46 3.47 -5.36
C SER A 52 16.44 2.87 -6.33
N PRO A 53 16.90 2.26 -7.47
CA PRO A 53 16.02 1.50 -8.37
C PRO A 53 15.22 0.38 -7.67
N ASN A 54 15.63 -0.03 -6.48
CA ASN A 54 14.93 -1.04 -5.69
C ASN A 54 13.53 -0.59 -5.26
N HIS A 55 13.24 0.71 -5.22
CA HIS A 55 11.91 1.26 -4.91
C HIS A 55 10.84 0.95 -5.97
N ILE A 56 11.23 0.52 -7.18
CA ILE A 56 10.27 0.10 -8.22
C ILE A 56 9.44 -1.12 -7.76
N ILE A 57 10.06 -2.07 -7.04
CA ILE A 57 9.37 -3.27 -6.57
C ILE A 57 8.21 -2.93 -5.61
N PRO A 58 8.42 -2.15 -4.52
CA PRO A 58 7.32 -1.74 -3.65
C PRO A 58 6.26 -0.91 -4.36
N VAL A 59 6.64 -0.04 -5.29
CA VAL A 59 5.68 0.78 -6.06
C VAL A 59 4.75 -0.11 -6.87
N LEU A 60 5.29 -1.05 -7.65
CA LEU A 60 4.48 -1.99 -8.43
C LEU A 60 3.61 -2.88 -7.54
N GLY A 61 4.17 -3.40 -6.44
CA GLY A 61 3.41 -4.19 -5.46
C GLY A 61 2.25 -3.40 -4.86
N THR A 62 2.48 -2.14 -4.48
CA THR A 62 1.43 -1.27 -3.94
C THR A 62 0.33 -0.99 -4.96
N ILE A 63 0.67 -0.76 -6.23
CA ILE A 63 -0.32 -0.58 -7.31
C ILE A 63 -1.20 -1.82 -7.44
N ILE A 64 -0.61 -3.01 -7.47
CA ILE A 64 -1.34 -4.28 -7.58
C ILE A 64 -2.25 -4.49 -6.38
N ILE A 65 -1.75 -4.33 -5.15
CA ILE A 65 -2.54 -4.48 -3.92
C ILE A 65 -3.71 -3.49 -3.90
N THR A 66 -3.47 -2.24 -4.27
CA THR A 66 -4.50 -1.20 -4.33
C THR A 66 -5.57 -1.54 -5.38
N ALA A 67 -5.17 -2.01 -6.56
CA ALA A 67 -6.10 -2.42 -7.62
C ALA A 67 -7.00 -3.60 -7.16
N ILE A 68 -6.44 -4.61 -6.49
CA ILE A 68 -7.21 -5.71 -5.91
C ILE A 68 -8.19 -5.19 -4.86
N GLY A 69 -7.74 -4.31 -3.96
CA GLY A 69 -8.59 -3.72 -2.92
C GLY A 69 -9.76 -2.92 -3.50
N ILE A 70 -9.51 -2.05 -4.48
CA ILE A 70 -10.55 -1.27 -5.17
C ILE A 70 -11.54 -2.20 -5.87
N THR A 71 -11.05 -3.24 -6.55
CA THR A 71 -11.90 -4.22 -7.23
C THR A 71 -12.83 -4.92 -6.23
N GLY A 72 -12.31 -5.35 -5.08
CA GLY A 72 -13.12 -5.95 -4.01
C GLY A 72 -14.21 -5.02 -3.48
N ILE A 73 -13.92 -3.72 -3.34
CA ILE A 73 -14.87 -2.70 -2.86
C ILE A 73 -15.96 -2.42 -3.92
N VAL A 74 -15.55 -2.19 -5.18
CA VAL A 74 -16.46 -1.80 -6.27
C VAL A 74 -17.45 -2.91 -6.62
N PHE A 75 -16.96 -4.14 -6.70
CA PHE A 75 -17.80 -5.27 -7.09
C PHE A 75 -18.61 -5.86 -5.93
N LYS A 76 -18.62 -5.22 -4.74
CA LYS A 76 -19.42 -5.63 -3.56
C LYS A 76 -19.56 -7.15 -3.53
N ALA A 77 -18.51 -7.85 -3.14
CA ALA A 77 -18.52 -9.31 -3.15
C ALA A 77 -19.64 -9.81 -2.21
N GLU A 78 -20.81 -10.09 -2.77
CA GLU A 78 -21.99 -10.58 -2.04
C GLU A 78 -21.73 -11.91 -1.32
N LYS A 79 -20.69 -12.62 -1.70
CA LYS A 79 -20.28 -13.88 -1.06
C LYS A 79 -19.04 -13.67 -0.20
N LYS A 80 -19.12 -14.01 1.09
CA LYS A 80 -18.00 -14.03 2.05
C LYS A 80 -16.73 -14.70 1.53
N TRP A 81 -16.86 -15.67 0.62
CA TRP A 81 -15.75 -16.39 0.00
C TRP A 81 -14.91 -15.52 -0.96
N LYS A 82 -15.53 -14.60 -1.69
CA LYS A 82 -14.79 -13.69 -2.60
C LYS A 82 -13.93 -12.69 -1.83
N LEU A 83 -14.44 -12.14 -0.73
CA LEU A 83 -13.68 -11.28 0.18
C LEU A 83 -12.47 -12.00 0.80
N ALA A 84 -12.62 -13.29 1.11
CA ALA A 84 -11.50 -14.09 1.62
C ALA A 84 -10.42 -14.32 0.56
N LEU A 85 -10.79 -14.53 -0.70
CA LEU A 85 -9.85 -14.70 -1.81
C LEU A 85 -9.07 -13.42 -2.09
N ASP A 86 -9.74 -12.26 -2.14
CA ASP A 86 -9.08 -10.96 -2.35
C ASP A 86 -8.04 -10.69 -1.25
N THR A 87 -8.39 -10.98 0.00
CA THR A 87 -7.47 -10.83 1.14
C THR A 87 -6.26 -11.76 1.01
N VAL A 88 -6.47 -13.02 0.61
CA VAL A 88 -5.39 -13.98 0.40
C VAL A 88 -4.47 -13.52 -0.73
N PHE A 89 -5.02 -13.03 -1.85
CA PHE A 89 -4.22 -12.49 -2.94
C PHE A 89 -3.39 -11.28 -2.51
N ILE A 90 -3.96 -10.35 -1.74
CA ILE A 90 -3.24 -9.20 -1.19
C ILE A 90 -2.06 -9.66 -0.33
N LEU A 91 -2.28 -10.65 0.56
CA LEU A 91 -1.23 -11.20 1.41
C LEU A 91 -0.13 -11.88 0.60
N ILE A 92 -0.49 -12.66 -0.42
CA ILE A 92 0.48 -13.32 -1.30
C ILE A 92 1.34 -12.28 -2.02
N VAL A 93 0.73 -11.26 -2.62
CA VAL A 93 1.46 -10.18 -3.31
C VAL A 93 2.38 -9.44 -2.34
N PHE A 94 1.91 -9.15 -1.13
CA PHE A 94 2.72 -8.49 -0.10
C PHE A 94 3.94 -9.32 0.30
N VAL A 95 3.74 -10.61 0.62
CA VAL A 95 4.83 -11.52 1.01
C VAL A 95 5.83 -11.69 -0.14
N LEU A 96 5.35 -11.86 -1.37
CA LEU A 96 6.20 -11.97 -2.56
C LEU A 96 7.03 -10.69 -2.77
N MET A 97 6.42 -9.53 -2.63
CA MET A 97 7.11 -8.24 -2.72
C MET A 97 8.22 -8.12 -1.66
N MET A 98 7.93 -8.46 -0.41
CA MET A 98 8.92 -8.44 0.67
C MET A 98 10.07 -9.42 0.41
N PHE A 99 9.77 -10.62 -0.10
CA PHE A 99 10.78 -11.61 -0.47
C PHE A 99 11.70 -11.11 -1.60
N LEU A 100 11.11 -10.53 -2.64
CA LEU A 100 11.88 -9.97 -3.78
C LEU A 100 12.78 -8.80 -3.34
N LEU A 101 12.30 -7.93 -2.47
CA LEU A 101 13.09 -6.84 -1.89
C LEU A 101 14.27 -7.38 -1.10
N TYR A 102 14.02 -8.34 -0.20
CA TYR A 102 15.05 -8.95 0.63
C TYR A 102 16.13 -9.61 -0.23
N HIS A 103 15.71 -10.40 -1.23
CA HIS A 103 16.63 -11.10 -2.12
C HIS A 103 17.49 -10.13 -2.94
N LYS A 104 16.87 -9.09 -3.49
CA LYS A 104 17.59 -8.08 -4.30
C LYS A 104 18.57 -7.24 -3.46
N THR A 105 18.19 -6.91 -2.22
CA THR A 105 19.07 -6.17 -1.31
C THR A 105 20.29 -6.99 -0.93
N ASN A 106 20.14 -8.29 -0.66
CA ASN A 106 21.26 -9.16 -0.34
C ASN A 106 22.22 -9.37 -1.52
N ILE A 107 21.72 -9.45 -2.76
CA ILE A 107 22.59 -9.55 -3.96
C ILE A 107 23.37 -8.25 -4.20
N ALA A 108 22.82 -7.10 -3.87
CA ALA A 108 23.49 -5.81 -4.01
C ALA A 108 24.58 -5.56 -2.96
N LEU A 109 24.64 -6.37 -1.91
CA LEU A 109 25.65 -6.32 -0.85
C LEU A 109 26.81 -7.30 -1.04
N LEU A 110 26.74 -8.20 -2.04
CA LEU A 110 27.80 -9.13 -2.46
C LEU A 110 28.57 -8.60 -3.66
#